data_d227b9e7e3b8776f3450dc289706eb62
#
_entry.id   d227b9e7e3b8776f3450dc289706eb62
#
_cell.length_a   1.000
_cell.length_b   1.000
_cell.length_c   1.000
_cell.angle_alpha   90.00
_cell.angle_beta   90.00
_cell.angle_gamma   90.00
#
_symmetry.space_group_name_H-M   'P 1'
#
loop_
_entity.id
_entity.type
_entity.pdbx_description
1 polymer ?
#
loop_
_entity_poly.entity_id
_entity_poly.type
_entity_poly.pdbx_seq_one_letter_code
_entity_poly.pdbx_strand_id
1 'polypeptide(L)'
;MEKIQLSIPKLPYAVEEAMNRLRVNVKFCGKNTKRILITSSVPNEGKSMVSVQLWKMLSEAGFKTVLVDCDLRKSTLKNRHNFADEKINSIGPYLSGQCEYSDVVYETNVENGYIVH
;
A
#
# COMPACT_ATOMS: atom_id res chain seq x y z
N MET A 1 -6.77 12.46 -10.94
CA MET A 1 -6.26 11.70 -9.78
C MET A 1 -5.16 12.51 -9.11
N GLU A 2 -5.35 12.83 -7.87
CA GLU A 2 -4.35 13.59 -7.13
C GLU A 2 -3.14 12.72 -6.78
N LYS A 3 -2.00 13.36 -6.58
CA LYS A 3 -0.74 12.68 -6.28
C LYS A 3 -0.32 12.94 -4.84
N ILE A 4 0.07 11.87 -4.15
CA ILE A 4 0.57 11.93 -2.78
C ILE A 4 2.05 11.60 -2.76
N GLN A 5 2.81 12.35 -1.98
CA GLN A 5 4.22 12.06 -1.73
C GLN A 5 4.34 11.19 -0.48
N LEU A 6 4.93 10.01 -0.63
CA LEU A 6 5.17 9.09 0.48
C LEU A 6 6.65 9.09 0.83
N SER A 7 6.93 9.16 2.12
CA SER A 7 8.27 8.94 2.64
C SER A 7 8.39 7.49 3.08
N ILE A 8 9.11 6.68 2.30
CA ILE A 8 9.26 5.24 2.57
C ILE A 8 10.68 5.00 3.05
N PRO A 9 10.86 4.51 4.30
CA PRO A 9 12.19 4.27 4.85
C PRO A 9 12.96 3.23 4.04
N LYS A 10 14.26 3.42 3.92
CA LYS A 10 15.14 2.43 3.33
C LYS A 10 15.33 1.27 4.31
N LEU A 11 15.20 0.05 3.83
CA LEU A 11 15.32 -1.14 4.66
C LEU A 11 16.79 -1.54 4.88
N PRO A 12 17.11 -2.15 6.03
CA PRO A 12 18.38 -2.85 6.20
C PRO A 12 18.52 -3.95 5.14
N TYR A 13 19.76 -4.25 4.76
CA TYR A 13 20.07 -5.20 3.68
C TYR A 13 19.38 -6.56 3.88
N ALA A 14 19.45 -7.12 5.09
CA ALA A 14 18.86 -8.43 5.38
C ALA A 14 17.34 -8.44 5.20
N VAL A 15 16.66 -7.36 5.59
CA VAL A 15 15.21 -7.21 5.42
C VAL A 15 14.87 -7.03 3.95
N GLU A 16 15.63 -6.23 3.22
CA GLU A 16 15.45 -6.03 1.80
C GLU A 16 15.57 -7.36 1.04
N GLU A 17 16.56 -8.19 1.36
CA GLU A 17 16.72 -9.51 0.76
C GLU A 17 15.52 -10.42 1.04
N ALA A 18 15.01 -10.42 2.28
CA ALA A 18 13.82 -11.18 2.63
C ALA A 18 12.59 -10.71 1.84
N MET A 19 12.44 -9.40 1.66
CA MET A 19 11.35 -8.82 0.89
C MET A 19 11.48 -9.15 -0.60
N ASN A 20 12.70 -9.17 -1.14
CA ASN A 20 12.93 -9.59 -2.53
C ASN A 20 12.51 -11.04 -2.76
N ARG A 21 12.80 -11.93 -1.82
CA ARG A 21 12.34 -13.32 -1.89
C ARG A 21 10.82 -13.43 -1.85
N LEU A 22 10.18 -12.65 -0.98
CA LEU A 22 8.72 -12.59 -0.92
C LEU A 22 8.13 -12.13 -2.24
N ARG A 23 8.69 -11.09 -2.84
CA ARG A 23 8.25 -10.57 -4.14
C ARG A 23 8.31 -11.64 -5.22
N VAL A 24 9.42 -12.38 -5.29
CA VAL A 24 9.58 -13.45 -6.26
C VAL A 24 8.53 -14.55 -6.04
N ASN A 25 8.31 -14.94 -4.80
CA ASN A 25 7.31 -15.95 -4.46
C ASN A 25 5.89 -15.50 -4.83
N VAL A 26 5.56 -14.24 -4.63
CA VAL A 26 4.27 -13.69 -5.03
C VAL A 26 4.08 -13.79 -6.56
N LYS A 27 5.12 -13.53 -7.33
CA LYS A 27 5.07 -13.68 -8.80
C LYS A 27 4.78 -15.10 -9.24
N PHE A 28 5.21 -16.10 -8.48
CA PHE A 28 4.95 -17.51 -8.76
C PHE A 28 3.55 -17.98 -8.39
N CYS A 29 2.75 -17.15 -7.71
CA CYS A 29 1.36 -17.50 -7.37
C CYS A 29 0.44 -17.56 -8.59
N GLY A 30 0.93 -17.16 -9.76
CA GLY A 30 0.21 -17.29 -11.02
C GLY A 30 -0.30 -15.97 -11.59
N LYS A 31 -0.54 -15.96 -12.88
CA LYS A 31 -0.97 -14.78 -13.65
C LYS A 31 -2.35 -14.25 -13.21
N ASN A 32 -3.17 -15.10 -12.60
CA ASN A 32 -4.53 -14.75 -12.20
C ASN A 32 -4.62 -14.23 -10.76
N THR A 33 -3.52 -14.23 -10.01
CA THR A 33 -3.48 -13.65 -8.69
C THR A 33 -3.40 -12.13 -8.80
N LYS A 34 -4.49 -11.45 -8.45
CA LYS A 34 -4.60 -9.99 -8.56
C LYS A 34 -4.86 -9.30 -7.23
N ARG A 35 -5.26 -10.05 -6.22
CA ARG A 35 -5.60 -9.52 -4.90
C ARG A 35 -4.81 -10.28 -3.85
N ILE A 36 -4.14 -9.52 -2.99
CA ILE A 36 -3.31 -10.06 -1.93
C ILE A 36 -3.77 -9.43 -0.62
N LEU A 37 -4.18 -10.28 0.33
CA LEU A 37 -4.53 -9.83 1.67
C LEU A 37 -3.35 -10.08 2.59
N ILE A 38 -2.92 -9.03 3.29
CA ILE A 38 -1.85 -9.12 4.27
C ILE A 38 -2.47 -8.98 5.66
N THR A 39 -2.25 -9.98 6.49
CA THR A 39 -2.82 -10.03 7.83
C THR A 39 -1.80 -10.59 8.82
N SER A 40 -2.03 -10.32 10.10
CA SER A 40 -1.23 -10.87 11.19
C SER A 40 -2.15 -11.30 12.32
N SER A 41 -1.67 -12.23 13.14
CA SER A 41 -2.48 -12.77 14.25
C SER A 41 -2.52 -11.82 15.45
N VAL A 42 -1.54 -10.92 15.59
CA VAL A 42 -1.51 -9.91 16.65
C VAL A 42 -1.15 -8.55 16.07
N PRO A 43 -1.55 -7.44 16.71
CA PRO A 43 -1.19 -6.11 16.25
C PRO A 43 0.32 -5.85 16.40
N ASN A 44 0.83 -4.94 15.58
CA ASN A 44 2.23 -4.47 15.62
C ASN A 44 3.29 -5.52 15.26
N GLU A 45 2.95 -6.49 14.39
CA GLU A 45 3.91 -7.49 13.87
C GLU A 45 4.63 -7.06 12.58
N GLY A 46 4.61 -5.77 12.24
CA GLY A 46 5.24 -5.28 11.03
C GLY A 46 4.40 -5.46 9.77
N LYS A 47 3.12 -5.75 9.91
CA LYS A 47 2.19 -5.92 8.79
C LYS A 47 2.18 -4.73 7.83
N SER A 48 2.14 -3.52 8.37
CA SER A 48 2.14 -2.29 7.56
C SER A 48 3.44 -2.11 6.80
N MET A 49 4.58 -2.41 7.40
CA MET A 49 5.89 -2.34 6.76
C MET A 49 5.97 -3.33 5.60
N VAL A 50 5.56 -4.58 5.82
CA VAL A 50 5.56 -5.62 4.79
C VAL A 50 4.65 -5.21 3.63
N SER A 51 3.45 -4.71 3.93
CA SER A 51 2.48 -4.29 2.91
C SER A 51 3.03 -3.18 2.03
N VAL A 52 3.59 -2.14 2.63
CA VAL A 52 4.13 -0.98 1.91
C VAL A 52 5.34 -1.39 1.06
N GLN A 53 6.24 -2.18 1.60
CA GLN A 53 7.44 -2.60 0.87
C GLN A 53 7.11 -3.53 -0.29
N LEU A 54 6.19 -4.48 -0.09
CA LEU A 54 5.75 -5.36 -1.17
C LEU A 54 5.05 -4.56 -2.28
N TRP A 55 4.18 -3.64 -1.92
CA TRP A 55 3.51 -2.75 -2.86
C TRP A 55 4.52 -1.94 -3.68
N LYS A 56 5.51 -1.37 -3.02
CA LYS A 56 6.57 -0.61 -3.69
C LYS A 56 7.35 -1.47 -4.67
N MET A 57 7.75 -2.66 -4.24
CA MET A 57 8.54 -3.58 -5.09
C MET A 57 7.75 -4.04 -6.32
N LEU A 58 6.47 -4.38 -6.15
CA LEU A 58 5.63 -4.79 -7.27
C LEU A 58 5.39 -3.63 -8.24
N SER A 59 5.17 -2.43 -7.72
CA SER A 59 4.99 -1.23 -8.54
C SER A 59 6.24 -0.91 -9.35
N GLU A 60 7.40 -0.94 -8.71
CA GLU A 60 8.69 -0.68 -9.38
C GLU A 60 9.04 -1.77 -10.41
N ALA A 61 8.51 -2.98 -10.25
CA ALA A 61 8.68 -4.07 -11.22
C ALA A 61 7.78 -3.92 -12.45
N GLY A 62 6.96 -2.88 -12.52
CA GLY A 62 6.11 -2.59 -13.67
C GLY A 62 4.64 -2.96 -13.52
N PHE A 63 4.23 -3.47 -12.36
CA PHE A 63 2.84 -3.82 -12.11
C PHE A 63 2.09 -2.62 -11.53
N LYS A 64 1.01 -2.20 -12.16
CA LYS A 64 0.12 -1.20 -11.55
C LYS A 64 -0.49 -1.79 -10.30
N THR A 65 -0.12 -1.27 -9.15
CA THR A 65 -0.45 -1.85 -7.86
C THR A 65 -1.11 -0.82 -6.95
N VAL A 66 -2.22 -1.19 -6.35
CA VAL A 66 -2.93 -0.36 -5.38
C VAL A 66 -2.74 -0.94 -3.99
N LEU A 67 -2.28 -0.12 -3.08
CA LEU A 67 -2.22 -0.45 -1.66
C LEU A 67 -3.50 0.08 -1.01
N VAL A 68 -4.28 -0.83 -0.42
CA VAL A 68 -5.55 -0.47 0.22
C VAL A 68 -5.42 -0.66 1.72
N ASP A 69 -5.58 0.42 2.47
CA ASP A 69 -5.64 0.39 3.93
C ASP A 69 -7.11 0.37 4.35
N CYS A 70 -7.56 -0.77 4.85
CA CYS A 70 -8.93 -0.96 5.29
C CYS A 70 -9.14 -0.72 6.79
N ASP A 71 -8.12 -0.26 7.51
CA ASP A 71 -8.25 0.07 8.92
C ASP A 71 -8.91 1.44 9.08
N LEU A 72 -10.23 1.42 9.27
CA LEU A 72 -11.03 2.63 9.38
C LEU A 72 -10.88 3.34 10.74
N ARG A 73 -10.32 2.66 11.74
CA ARG A 73 -10.14 3.23 13.07
C ARG A 73 -8.83 3.98 13.20
N LYS A 74 -7.78 3.43 12.63
CA LYS A 74 -6.42 3.92 12.81
C LYS A 74 -5.61 3.64 11.55
N SER A 75 -5.61 4.61 10.64
CA SER A 75 -4.81 4.51 9.43
C SER A 75 -3.34 4.58 9.78
N THR A 76 -2.65 3.44 9.73
CA THR A 76 -1.21 3.36 9.96
C THR A 76 -0.42 3.98 8.82
N LEU A 77 -0.95 3.94 7.60
CA LEU A 77 -0.31 4.56 6.43
C LEU A 77 -0.22 6.07 6.60
N LYS A 78 -1.31 6.72 7.02
CA LYS A 78 -1.35 8.16 7.24
C LYS A 78 -0.36 8.59 8.33
N ASN A 79 -0.29 7.84 9.44
CA ASN A 79 0.53 8.21 10.58
C ASN A 79 2.01 7.89 10.36
N ARG A 80 2.34 6.81 9.67
CA ARG A 80 3.73 6.36 9.51
C ARG A 80 4.46 7.00 8.34
N HIS A 81 3.74 7.39 7.29
CA HIS A 81 4.35 7.88 6.05
C HIS A 81 4.09 9.36 5.79
N ASN A 82 3.54 10.08 6.75
CA ASN A 82 3.34 11.53 6.72
C ASN A 82 2.76 12.01 5.39
N PHE A 83 1.50 11.67 5.11
CA PHE A 83 0.82 12.23 3.95
C PHE A 83 0.82 13.76 4.08
N ALA A 84 1.34 14.43 3.07
CA ALA A 84 1.51 15.87 3.08
C ALA A 84 0.20 16.65 3.02
N ASP A 85 -0.91 16.00 2.72
CA ASP A 85 -2.21 16.64 2.53
C ASP A 85 -3.22 16.09 3.54
N GLU A 86 -3.69 16.97 4.43
CA GLU A 86 -4.72 16.66 5.42
C GLU A 86 -6.12 16.45 4.81
N LYS A 87 -6.31 16.83 3.55
CA LYS A 87 -7.59 16.75 2.84
C LYS A 87 -7.79 15.46 2.07
N ILE A 88 -7.00 14.42 2.35
CA ILE A 88 -7.09 13.15 1.66
C ILE A 88 -8.39 12.43 2.04
N ASN A 89 -9.18 12.08 1.04
CA ASN A 89 -10.40 11.32 1.22
C ASN A 89 -10.09 9.87 1.61
N SER A 90 -10.78 9.38 2.64
CA SER A 90 -10.60 8.01 3.10
C SER A 90 -11.55 7.04 2.39
N ILE A 91 -11.27 5.74 2.55
CA ILE A 91 -12.09 4.68 1.95
C ILE A 91 -13.51 4.61 2.54
N GLY A 92 -13.69 5.08 3.78
CA GLY A 92 -14.99 5.04 4.46
C GLY A 92 -16.13 5.67 3.65
N PRO A 93 -16.00 6.92 3.23
CA PRO A 93 -17.04 7.56 2.39
C PRO A 93 -17.31 6.82 1.09
N TYR A 94 -16.31 6.23 0.46
CA TYR A 94 -16.51 5.42 -0.75
C TYR A 94 -17.35 4.18 -0.43
N LEU A 95 -17.02 3.46 0.63
CA LEU A 95 -17.75 2.25 1.02
C LEU A 95 -19.20 2.52 1.39
N SER A 96 -19.51 3.71 1.91
CA SER A 96 -20.87 4.12 2.25
C SER A 96 -21.62 4.78 1.08
N GLY A 97 -21.01 4.85 -0.10
CA GLY A 97 -21.64 5.40 -1.29
C GLY A 97 -21.65 6.92 -1.38
N GLN A 98 -20.86 7.60 -0.56
CA GLN A 98 -20.83 9.08 -0.51
C GLN A 98 -19.92 9.70 -1.57
N CYS A 99 -19.03 8.93 -2.18
CA CYS A 99 -18.15 9.41 -3.24
C CYS A 99 -17.78 8.29 -4.20
N GLU A 100 -17.19 8.67 -5.34
CA GLU A 100 -16.77 7.73 -6.36
C GLU A 100 -15.38 7.16 -6.04
N TYR A 101 -15.05 6.04 -6.68
CA TYR A 101 -13.73 5.41 -6.53
C TYR A 101 -12.59 6.38 -6.89
N SER A 102 -12.76 7.16 -7.94
CA SER A 102 -11.77 8.15 -8.38
C SER A 102 -11.49 9.23 -7.33
N ASP A 103 -12.40 9.43 -6.38
CA ASP A 103 -12.20 10.40 -5.30
C ASP A 103 -11.30 9.88 -4.17
N VAL A 104 -11.09 8.58 -4.09
CA VAL A 104 -10.35 7.96 -2.98
C VAL A 104 -9.05 7.29 -3.42
N VAL A 105 -8.80 7.15 -4.72
CA VAL A 105 -7.55 6.59 -5.25
C VAL A 105 -6.58 7.72 -5.54
N TYR A 106 -5.35 7.58 -5.04
CA TYR A 106 -4.30 8.58 -5.22
C TYR A 106 -3.08 7.98 -5.91
N GLU A 107 -2.51 8.71 -6.85
CA GLU A 107 -1.18 8.41 -7.36
C GLU A 107 -0.15 8.72 -6.29
N THR A 108 1.01 8.09 -6.37
CA THR A 108 2.10 8.32 -5.44
C THR A 108 3.40 8.64 -6.20
N ASN A 109 4.43 9.00 -5.45
CA ASN A 109 5.77 9.16 -5.99
C ASN A 109 6.42 7.83 -6.39
N VAL A 110 5.78 6.70 -6.08
CA VAL A 110 6.22 5.38 -6.55
C VAL A 110 5.60 5.13 -7.91
N GLU A 111 6.42 4.90 -8.93
CA GLU A 111 5.93 4.63 -10.28
C GLU A 111 5.03 3.40 -10.29
N ASN A 112 3.88 3.49 -10.95
CA ASN A 112 2.82 2.47 -10.99
C ASN A 112 2.17 2.19 -9.63
N GLY A 113 2.49 2.96 -8.60
CA GLY A 113 1.97 2.77 -7.26
C GLY A 113 0.83 3.73 -6.92
N TYR A 114 -0.31 3.16 -6.55
CA TYR A 114 -1.52 3.90 -6.15
C TYR A 114 -1.89 3.52 -4.73
N ILE A 115 -2.65 4.37 -4.07
CA ILE A 115 -3.01 4.15 -2.68
C ILE A 115 -4.47 4.54 -2.42
N VAL A 116 -5.12 3.76 -1.56
CA VAL A 116 -6.44 4.04 -0.98
C VAL A 116 -6.32 3.80 0.51
N HIS A 117 -6.80 4.74 1.34
CA HIS A 117 -6.71 4.57 2.79
C HIS A 117 -8.01 4.86 3.52
#